data_ac9dc45ffb9050c1e22b34b5934bf054
#
_entry.id   ac9dc45ffb9050c1e22b34b5934bf054
#
_cell.length_a   1.000
_cell.length_b   1.000
_cell.length_c   1.000
_cell.angle_alpha   90.00
_cell.angle_beta   90.00
_cell.angle_gamma   90.00
#
_symmetry.space_group_name_H-M   'P 1'
#
loop_
_entity.id
_entity.type
_entity.pdbx_description
1 polymer ?
#
loop_
_entity_poly.entity_id
_entity_poly.type
_entity_poly.pdbx_seq_one_letter_code
_entity_poly.pdbx_strand_id
1 'polypeptide(L)'
;MLHAFSVKADQTEQIFSHDLFQSVISQHVKDGFVDYPAIKKNTDYHAYISTLETASQFKNSIDELSYWINAYNALAIKGILDGRSPETFFGKVGYFYNAEYKVNDKIINLYDLEHDIIIPLGEPRIHFALNCASASCPKLSNEVYQADKLEQQLEHATIIFINDNSRNRFDLKTKTAYLSKIFDWFEDDFVKHSGTVQNFIALYVTDEHVSNALANNEFQIKYLEYNWSLNGTPPGHVTEDEN
;
A
#
# COMPACT_ATOMS: atom_id res chain seq x y z
N MET A 1 -33.55 17.23 48.15
CA MET A 1 -33.35 16.44 46.93
C MET A 1 -32.22 17.11 46.12
N LEU A 2 -31.03 16.56 46.17
CA LEU A 2 -29.90 17.04 45.36
C LEU A 2 -29.93 16.32 44.04
N HIS A 3 -30.11 17.06 42.94
CA HIS A 3 -29.96 16.53 41.58
C HIS A 3 -28.47 16.55 41.24
N ALA A 4 -27.88 15.36 41.16
CA ALA A 4 -26.54 15.21 40.60
C ALA A 4 -26.60 15.38 39.07
N PHE A 5 -26.05 16.48 38.58
CA PHE A 5 -25.78 16.63 37.15
C PHE A 5 -24.60 15.74 36.80
N SER A 6 -24.89 14.66 36.08
CA SER A 6 -23.84 13.85 35.42
C SER A 6 -23.31 14.64 34.22
N VAL A 7 -22.11 15.21 34.34
CA VAL A 7 -21.36 15.75 33.23
C VAL A 7 -20.89 14.55 32.39
N LYS A 8 -21.56 14.29 31.25
CA LYS A 8 -20.99 13.44 30.22
C LYS A 8 -19.72 14.12 29.75
N ALA A 9 -18.58 13.51 30.04
CA ALA A 9 -17.33 13.90 29.39
C ALA A 9 -17.54 13.79 27.88
N ASP A 10 -17.36 14.91 27.20
CA ASP A 10 -17.28 15.00 25.75
C ASP A 10 -16.04 14.19 25.35
N GLN A 11 -16.25 12.93 24.92
CA GLN A 11 -15.19 12.15 24.32
C GLN A 11 -14.98 12.76 22.93
N THR A 12 -14.06 13.74 22.85
CA THR A 12 -13.51 14.15 21.57
C THR A 12 -12.99 12.88 20.91
N GLU A 13 -13.65 12.44 19.83
CA GLU A 13 -13.21 11.31 19.01
C GLU A 13 -11.77 11.58 18.57
N GLN A 14 -10.84 10.93 19.23
CA GLN A 14 -9.42 11.09 18.92
C GLN A 14 -9.16 10.33 17.61
N ILE A 15 -8.91 11.09 16.53
CA ILE A 15 -8.46 10.53 15.26
C ILE A 15 -7.15 9.80 15.52
N PHE A 16 -7.00 8.61 14.92
CA PHE A 16 -5.75 7.86 15.01
C PHE A 16 -4.61 8.65 14.36
N SER A 17 -3.49 8.85 15.07
CA SER A 17 -2.33 9.56 14.52
C SER A 17 -1.34 8.59 13.86
N HIS A 18 -0.92 8.95 12.66
CA HIS A 18 0.16 8.29 11.93
C HIS A 18 1.51 9.02 12.04
N ASP A 19 1.66 10.01 12.93
CA ASP A 19 2.85 10.87 13.02
C ASP A 19 4.14 10.08 13.27
N LEU A 20 4.09 9.04 14.12
CA LEU A 20 5.24 8.16 14.34
C LEU A 20 5.66 7.44 13.06
N PHE A 21 4.70 6.92 12.28
CA PHE A 21 5.00 6.25 11.03
C PHE A 21 5.48 7.24 9.97
N GLN A 22 4.91 8.46 9.93
CA GLN A 22 5.40 9.55 9.08
C GLN A 22 6.87 9.86 9.37
N SER A 23 7.25 9.98 10.65
CA SER A 23 8.65 10.19 11.05
C SER A 23 9.57 9.10 10.50
N VAL A 24 9.15 7.84 10.58
CA VAL A 24 9.93 6.68 10.12
C VAL A 24 10.11 6.68 8.60
N ILE A 25 9.01 6.73 7.84
CA ILE A 25 9.08 6.59 6.38
C ILE A 25 9.72 7.78 5.70
N SER A 26 9.57 8.98 6.22
CA SER A 26 10.25 10.18 5.69
C SER A 26 11.78 10.10 5.81
N GLN A 27 12.30 9.38 6.80
CA GLN A 27 13.73 9.23 7.03
C GLN A 27 14.34 8.00 6.34
N HIS A 28 13.55 6.91 6.24
CA HIS A 28 14.08 5.59 5.86
C HIS A 28 13.49 5.03 4.55
N VAL A 29 12.66 5.80 3.85
CA VAL A 29 12.13 5.44 2.53
C VAL A 29 12.50 6.52 1.52
N LYS A 30 13.22 6.12 0.46
CA LYS A 30 13.63 7.02 -0.62
C LYS A 30 13.29 6.40 -1.97
N ASP A 31 12.44 7.07 -2.75
CA ASP A 31 11.96 6.57 -4.05
C ASP A 31 11.39 5.14 -4.00
N GLY A 32 10.74 4.77 -2.90
CA GLY A 32 10.21 3.45 -2.65
C GLY A 32 11.24 2.42 -2.17
N PHE A 33 12.51 2.78 -2.10
CA PHE A 33 13.58 1.95 -1.53
C PHE A 33 13.59 2.08 -0.01
N VAL A 34 13.55 0.95 0.71
CA VAL A 34 13.38 0.88 2.17
C VAL A 34 14.69 0.50 2.86
N ASP A 35 15.09 1.30 3.84
CA ASP A 35 16.20 0.99 4.74
C ASP A 35 15.71 0.16 5.93
N TYR A 36 15.51 -1.15 5.71
CA TYR A 36 15.02 -2.07 6.75
C TYR A 36 15.96 -2.16 7.97
N PRO A 37 17.31 -2.17 7.83
CA PRO A 37 18.21 -2.15 8.98
C PRO A 37 18.00 -0.95 9.90
N ALA A 38 17.80 0.25 9.33
CA ALA A 38 17.56 1.46 10.11
C ALA A 38 16.18 1.42 10.78
N ILE A 39 15.12 1.01 10.05
CA ILE A 39 13.77 0.88 10.62
C ILE A 39 13.75 -0.15 11.76
N LYS A 40 14.51 -1.24 11.66
CA LYS A 40 14.61 -2.26 12.71
C LYS A 40 15.08 -1.69 14.05
N LYS A 41 15.95 -0.66 14.02
CA LYS A 41 16.49 0.01 15.22
C LYS A 41 15.63 1.22 15.66
N ASN A 42 14.63 1.60 14.88
CA ASN A 42 13.85 2.82 15.08
C ASN A 42 12.76 2.63 16.16
N THR A 43 12.83 3.40 17.23
CA THR A 43 11.88 3.32 18.37
C THR A 43 10.48 3.80 18.00
N ASP A 44 10.36 4.82 17.12
CA ASP A 44 9.07 5.36 16.68
C ASP A 44 8.30 4.31 15.87
N TYR A 45 9.03 3.50 15.06
CA TYR A 45 8.41 2.41 14.34
C TYR A 45 7.80 1.36 15.27
N HIS A 46 8.55 0.92 16.28
CA HIS A 46 8.03 -0.06 17.25
C HIS A 46 6.88 0.50 18.07
N ALA A 47 6.95 1.78 18.47
CA ALA A 47 5.86 2.46 19.15
C ALA A 47 4.61 2.53 18.24
N TYR A 48 4.78 2.87 16.95
CA TYR A 48 3.66 2.90 16.01
C TYR A 48 2.98 1.54 15.85
N ILE A 49 3.75 0.46 15.65
CA ILE A 49 3.19 -0.90 15.57
C ILE A 49 2.37 -1.23 16.83
N SER A 50 2.85 -0.85 18.02
CA SER A 50 2.10 -1.06 19.27
C SER A 50 0.80 -0.25 19.32
N THR A 51 0.75 0.96 18.75
CA THR A 51 -0.50 1.74 18.67
C THR A 51 -1.55 1.12 17.76
N LEU A 52 -1.13 0.43 16.69
CA LEU A 52 -2.05 -0.27 15.80
C LEU A 52 -2.82 -1.42 16.48
N GLU A 53 -2.31 -1.96 17.59
CA GLU A 53 -2.93 -3.11 18.26
C GLU A 53 -4.27 -2.79 18.92
N THR A 54 -4.52 -1.53 19.24
CA THR A 54 -5.75 -1.09 19.93
C THR A 54 -6.83 -0.68 18.95
N ALA A 55 -8.10 -0.84 19.36
CA ALA A 55 -9.24 -0.45 18.55
C ALA A 55 -9.21 1.04 18.20
N SER A 56 -9.38 1.34 16.93
CA SER A 56 -9.53 2.69 16.40
C SER A 56 -10.96 2.90 15.92
N GLN A 57 -11.48 4.09 16.11
CA GLN A 57 -12.77 4.51 15.58
C GLN A 57 -12.53 5.41 14.38
N PHE A 58 -13.35 5.26 13.35
CA PHE A 58 -13.25 6.03 12.11
C PHE A 58 -14.48 6.94 11.98
N LYS A 59 -14.27 8.18 11.52
CA LYS A 59 -15.36 9.13 11.31
C LYS A 59 -16.16 8.82 10.04
N ASN A 60 -15.49 8.28 9.05
CA ASN A 60 -16.06 7.93 7.74
C ASN A 60 -15.14 6.93 7.01
N SER A 61 -15.58 6.47 5.84
CA SER A 61 -14.83 5.51 5.02
C SER A 61 -13.49 6.02 4.50
N ILE A 62 -13.32 7.34 4.34
CA ILE A 62 -12.05 7.95 3.88
C ILE A 62 -11.00 7.87 5.00
N ASP A 63 -11.41 8.19 6.23
CA ASP A 63 -10.59 8.05 7.43
C ASP A 63 -10.19 6.58 7.66
N GLU A 64 -11.17 5.67 7.54
CA GLU A 64 -10.96 4.23 7.61
C GLU A 64 -9.96 3.73 6.55
N LEU A 65 -10.15 4.12 5.29
CA LEU A 65 -9.27 3.69 4.20
C LEU A 65 -7.84 4.19 4.39
N SER A 66 -7.65 5.46 4.77
CA SER A 66 -6.32 6.00 5.04
C SER A 66 -5.61 5.27 6.18
N TYR A 67 -6.35 4.92 7.25
CA TYR A 67 -5.82 4.12 8.35
C TYR A 67 -5.35 2.74 7.88
N TRP A 68 -6.19 2.01 7.13
CA TRP A 68 -5.87 0.67 6.71
C TRP A 68 -4.71 0.60 5.71
N ILE A 69 -4.56 1.58 4.80
CA ILE A 69 -3.40 1.66 3.90
C ILE A 69 -2.10 1.82 4.71
N ASN A 70 -2.07 2.73 5.69
CA ASN A 70 -0.89 2.93 6.53
C ASN A 70 -0.60 1.72 7.41
N ALA A 71 -1.63 1.10 7.99
CA ALA A 71 -1.49 -0.11 8.79
C ALA A 71 -0.91 -1.26 7.97
N TYR A 72 -1.45 -1.52 6.76
CA TYR A 72 -0.93 -2.55 5.87
C TYR A 72 0.54 -2.32 5.55
N ASN A 73 0.92 -1.10 5.13
CA ASN A 73 2.29 -0.76 4.77
C ASN A 73 3.26 -0.94 5.95
N ALA A 74 2.85 -0.55 7.16
CA ALA A 74 3.65 -0.76 8.35
C ALA A 74 3.78 -2.24 8.71
N LEU A 75 2.70 -3.03 8.60
CA LEU A 75 2.73 -4.47 8.87
C LEU A 75 3.53 -5.24 7.80
N ALA A 76 3.51 -4.79 6.55
CA ALA A 76 4.36 -5.32 5.49
C ALA A 76 5.85 -5.15 5.82
N ILE A 77 6.26 -3.97 6.31
CA ILE A 77 7.61 -3.74 6.83
C ILE A 77 7.89 -4.69 8.01
N LYS A 78 6.95 -4.81 8.96
CA LYS A 78 7.10 -5.70 10.12
C LYS A 78 7.38 -7.14 9.71
N GLY A 79 6.69 -7.65 8.70
CA GLY A 79 6.92 -8.99 8.18
C GLY A 79 8.37 -9.22 7.76
N ILE A 80 8.97 -8.25 7.06
CA ILE A 80 10.38 -8.30 6.66
C ILE A 80 11.31 -8.25 7.89
N LEU A 81 11.03 -7.35 8.85
CA LEU A 81 11.82 -7.23 10.08
C LEU A 81 11.76 -8.47 10.97
N ASP A 82 10.64 -9.20 10.94
CA ASP A 82 10.44 -10.49 11.62
C ASP A 82 11.10 -11.67 10.86
N GLY A 83 11.87 -11.39 9.81
CA GLY A 83 12.63 -12.39 9.05
C GLY A 83 11.81 -13.15 8.00
N ARG A 84 10.64 -12.65 7.61
CA ARG A 84 9.83 -13.20 6.52
C ARG A 84 10.20 -12.52 5.21
N SER A 85 9.95 -13.16 4.07
CA SER A 85 10.24 -12.58 2.75
C SER A 85 9.31 -13.15 1.68
N PRO A 86 8.75 -12.33 0.77
CA PRO A 86 7.93 -12.81 -0.33
C PRO A 86 8.75 -13.33 -1.54
N GLU A 87 10.09 -13.38 -1.47
CA GLU A 87 10.95 -13.68 -2.60
C GLU A 87 10.80 -15.11 -3.17
N THR A 88 10.41 -16.06 -2.34
CA THR A 88 10.20 -17.46 -2.76
C THR A 88 8.72 -17.85 -2.64
N PHE A 89 8.33 -18.96 -3.28
CA PHE A 89 6.96 -19.46 -3.17
C PHE A 89 6.55 -19.72 -1.72
N PHE A 90 7.37 -20.49 -0.96
CA PHE A 90 7.08 -20.73 0.46
C PHE A 90 7.21 -19.47 1.32
N GLY A 91 8.11 -18.56 0.94
CA GLY A 91 8.24 -17.26 1.57
C GLY A 91 6.98 -16.43 1.45
N LYS A 92 6.33 -16.40 0.27
CA LYS A 92 5.04 -15.74 0.07
C LYS A 92 3.96 -16.29 0.99
N VAL A 93 3.84 -17.61 1.10
CA VAL A 93 2.89 -18.24 2.03
C VAL A 93 3.18 -17.81 3.47
N GLY A 94 4.44 -17.81 3.87
CA GLY A 94 4.87 -17.38 5.20
C GLY A 94 4.61 -15.90 5.47
N TYR A 95 4.77 -15.04 4.46
CA TYR A 95 4.68 -13.60 4.57
C TYR A 95 3.23 -13.08 4.50
N PHE A 96 2.44 -13.56 3.54
CA PHE A 96 1.08 -13.07 3.31
C PHE A 96 0.02 -13.79 4.14
N TYR A 97 0.13 -15.12 4.32
CA TYR A 97 -0.94 -15.94 4.89
C TYR A 97 -0.66 -16.41 6.32
N ASN A 98 0.60 -16.72 6.66
CA ASN A 98 0.93 -17.31 7.96
C ASN A 98 1.45 -16.30 8.98
N ALA A 99 1.82 -15.08 8.55
CA ALA A 99 2.21 -14.03 9.48
C ALA A 99 0.96 -13.37 10.03
N GLU A 100 0.69 -13.57 11.31
CA GLU A 100 -0.42 -12.94 12.00
C GLU A 100 0.04 -11.69 12.73
N TYR A 101 -0.77 -10.63 12.64
CA TYR A 101 -0.54 -9.34 13.28
C TYR A 101 -1.77 -8.95 14.08
N LYS A 102 -1.55 -8.33 15.25
CA LYS A 102 -2.63 -7.68 15.99
C LYS A 102 -2.79 -6.26 15.46
N VAL A 103 -3.98 -5.93 14.96
CA VAL A 103 -4.32 -4.60 14.46
C VAL A 103 -5.81 -4.33 14.69
N ASN A 104 -6.13 -3.15 15.24
CA ASN A 104 -7.52 -2.74 15.55
C ASN A 104 -8.30 -3.82 16.32
N ASP A 105 -7.68 -4.37 17.37
CA ASP A 105 -8.18 -5.49 18.21
C ASP A 105 -8.48 -6.80 17.43
N LYS A 106 -8.00 -6.93 16.19
CA LYS A 106 -8.12 -8.15 15.39
C LYS A 106 -6.76 -8.83 15.25
N ILE A 107 -6.78 -10.16 15.11
CA ILE A 107 -5.62 -10.93 14.65
C ILE A 107 -5.86 -11.23 13.17
N ILE A 108 -4.95 -10.77 12.30
CA ILE A 108 -5.12 -10.84 10.86
C ILE A 108 -3.76 -10.94 10.16
N ASN A 109 -3.69 -11.64 9.02
CA ASN A 109 -2.53 -11.65 8.14
C ASN A 109 -2.66 -10.58 7.05
N LEU A 110 -1.61 -10.37 6.24
CA LEU A 110 -1.62 -9.33 5.20
C LEU A 110 -2.62 -9.64 4.08
N TYR A 111 -2.80 -10.91 3.73
CA TYR A 111 -3.73 -11.30 2.67
C TYR A 111 -5.17 -10.99 3.07
N ASP A 112 -5.60 -11.43 4.25
CA ASP A 112 -6.96 -11.19 4.74
C ASP A 112 -7.19 -9.70 5.02
N LEU A 113 -6.16 -8.95 5.49
CA LEU A 113 -6.26 -7.49 5.66
C LEU A 113 -6.54 -6.79 4.33
N GLU A 114 -5.86 -7.17 3.26
CA GLU A 114 -6.07 -6.62 1.92
C GLU A 114 -7.44 -7.04 1.35
N HIS A 115 -7.74 -8.36 1.36
CA HIS A 115 -8.91 -8.90 0.65
C HIS A 115 -10.22 -8.77 1.41
N ASP A 116 -10.21 -8.89 2.74
CA ASP A 116 -11.44 -8.90 3.54
C ASP A 116 -11.77 -7.54 4.16
N ILE A 117 -10.78 -6.61 4.21
CA ILE A 117 -10.98 -5.29 4.81
C ILE A 117 -10.77 -4.17 3.81
N ILE A 118 -9.63 -4.09 3.12
CA ILE A 118 -9.28 -2.92 2.30
C ILE A 118 -10.01 -2.93 0.95
N ILE A 119 -9.92 -4.01 0.18
CA ILE A 119 -10.61 -4.14 -1.13
C ILE A 119 -12.11 -3.89 -1.03
N PRO A 120 -12.85 -4.41 -0.01
CA PRO A 120 -14.28 -4.16 0.14
C PRO A 120 -14.68 -2.69 0.32
N LEU A 121 -13.73 -1.78 0.67
CA LEU A 121 -13.99 -0.35 0.71
C LEU A 121 -14.17 0.26 -0.70
N GLY A 122 -13.85 -0.48 -1.76
CA GLY A 122 -14.27 -0.21 -3.13
C GLY A 122 -13.44 0.83 -3.89
N GLU A 123 -12.21 1.11 -3.46
CA GLU A 123 -11.28 2.06 -4.08
C GLU A 123 -10.14 1.33 -4.82
N PRO A 124 -10.18 1.16 -6.14
CA PRO A 124 -9.19 0.34 -6.87
C PRO A 124 -7.78 0.93 -6.88
N ARG A 125 -7.62 2.23 -6.62
CA ARG A 125 -6.29 2.87 -6.56
C ARG A 125 -5.45 2.43 -5.36
N ILE A 126 -6.06 1.73 -4.38
CA ILE A 126 -5.32 1.12 -3.28
C ILE A 126 -4.22 0.18 -3.77
N HIS A 127 -4.42 -0.49 -4.90
CA HIS A 127 -3.44 -1.40 -5.48
C HIS A 127 -2.13 -0.70 -5.88
N PHE A 128 -2.09 0.63 -5.90
CA PHE A 128 -0.89 1.45 -6.13
C PHE A 128 -0.39 2.14 -4.86
N ALA A 129 -1.10 1.98 -3.74
CA ALA A 129 -0.78 2.54 -2.43
C ALA A 129 -0.27 1.48 -1.44
N LEU A 130 -0.66 0.21 -1.63
CA LEU A 130 -0.22 -0.91 -0.82
C LEU A 130 1.13 -1.45 -1.32
N ASN A 131 2.10 -1.60 -0.40
CA ASN A 131 3.44 -2.08 -0.73
C ASN A 131 3.69 -3.46 -0.10
N CYS A 132 3.96 -4.45 -0.94
CA CYS A 132 4.23 -5.84 -0.54
C CYS A 132 5.71 -6.18 -0.37
N ALA A 133 6.56 -5.19 -0.13
CA ALA A 133 8.01 -5.31 0.05
C ALA A 133 8.78 -5.90 -1.15
N SER A 134 8.22 -5.93 -2.36
CA SER A 134 8.92 -6.43 -3.55
C SER A 134 9.27 -5.33 -4.54
N ALA A 135 10.28 -5.57 -5.38
CA ALA A 135 10.79 -4.61 -6.37
C ALA A 135 9.75 -4.22 -7.44
N SER A 136 8.83 -5.13 -7.81
CA SER A 136 7.76 -4.83 -8.76
C SER A 136 6.49 -4.26 -8.12
N CYS A 137 6.44 -4.18 -6.78
CA CYS A 137 5.35 -3.50 -6.06
C CYS A 137 5.30 -2.00 -6.38
N PRO A 138 4.17 -1.34 -6.21
CA PRO A 138 4.14 0.11 -6.15
C PRO A 138 5.16 0.63 -5.14
N LYS A 139 5.77 1.77 -5.44
CA LYS A 139 6.74 2.38 -4.53
C LYS A 139 6.08 2.68 -3.19
N LEU A 140 6.70 2.26 -2.09
CA LEU A 140 6.27 2.72 -0.77
C LEU A 140 6.44 4.23 -0.70
N SER A 141 5.34 4.93 -0.36
CA SER A 141 5.38 6.37 -0.15
C SER A 141 6.26 6.72 1.06
N ASN A 142 6.97 7.83 1.00
CA ASN A 142 7.64 8.44 2.15
C ASN A 142 6.73 9.41 2.93
N GLU A 143 5.45 9.46 2.56
CA GLU A 143 4.40 10.18 3.27
C GLU A 143 3.28 9.21 3.64
N VAL A 144 2.71 9.35 4.85
CA VAL A 144 1.53 8.60 5.26
C VAL A 144 0.30 9.07 4.49
N TYR A 145 -0.62 8.16 4.23
CA TYR A 145 -1.93 8.50 3.66
C TYR A 145 -2.78 9.21 4.72
N GLN A 146 -3.30 10.38 4.39
CA GLN A 146 -4.07 11.24 5.27
C GLN A 146 -5.48 11.43 4.71
N ALA A 147 -6.50 11.36 5.54
CA ALA A 147 -7.89 11.42 5.11
C ALA A 147 -8.22 12.69 4.30
N ASP A 148 -7.67 13.84 4.68
CA ASP A 148 -7.86 15.12 3.99
C ASP A 148 -7.09 15.25 2.67
N LYS A 149 -6.13 14.37 2.42
CA LYS A 149 -5.30 14.33 1.20
C LYS A 149 -5.45 13.04 0.40
N LEU A 150 -6.24 12.07 0.90
CA LEU A 150 -6.28 10.71 0.38
C LEU A 150 -6.55 10.65 -1.12
N GLU A 151 -7.50 11.46 -1.61
CA GLU A 151 -7.83 11.53 -3.03
C GLU A 151 -6.62 11.88 -3.89
N GLN A 152 -5.89 12.95 -3.51
CA GLN A 152 -4.71 13.41 -4.24
C GLN A 152 -3.55 12.42 -4.13
N GLN A 153 -3.39 11.78 -2.97
CA GLN A 153 -2.32 10.81 -2.74
C GLN A 153 -2.54 9.53 -3.56
N LEU A 154 -3.79 9.02 -3.63
CA LEU A 154 -4.15 7.85 -4.43
C LEU A 154 -4.03 8.15 -5.94
N GLU A 155 -4.49 9.32 -6.38
CA GLU A 155 -4.33 9.75 -7.78
C GLU A 155 -2.85 9.82 -8.15
N HIS A 156 -2.04 10.47 -7.33
CA HIS A 156 -0.60 10.61 -7.56
C HIS A 156 0.11 9.25 -7.62
N ALA A 157 -0.15 8.34 -6.67
CA ALA A 157 0.40 7.01 -6.66
C ALA A 157 0.03 6.22 -7.94
N THR A 158 -1.22 6.34 -8.37
CA THR A 158 -1.74 5.71 -9.59
C THR A 158 -1.04 6.23 -10.85
N ILE A 159 -0.93 7.57 -10.98
CA ILE A 159 -0.24 8.20 -12.13
C ILE A 159 1.22 7.75 -12.19
N ILE A 160 1.94 7.79 -11.05
CA ILE A 160 3.35 7.35 -10.99
C ILE A 160 3.47 5.89 -11.43
N PHE A 161 2.62 5.01 -10.90
CA PHE A 161 2.71 3.58 -11.21
C PHE A 161 2.40 3.26 -12.66
N ILE A 162 1.33 3.84 -13.21
CA ILE A 162 0.88 3.59 -14.59
C ILE A 162 1.92 4.10 -15.60
N ASN A 163 2.55 5.24 -15.34
CA ASN A 163 3.51 5.85 -16.26
C ASN A 163 4.97 5.42 -16.01
N ASP A 164 5.21 4.48 -15.09
CA ASP A 164 6.54 3.89 -14.89
C ASP A 164 6.82 2.83 -15.96
N ASN A 165 7.73 3.15 -16.89
CA ASN A 165 8.09 2.27 -18.01
C ASN A 165 8.72 0.94 -17.58
N SER A 166 9.19 0.81 -16.35
CA SER A 166 9.65 -0.46 -15.78
C SER A 166 8.50 -1.40 -15.41
N ARG A 167 7.31 -0.86 -15.21
CA ARG A 167 6.09 -1.55 -14.79
C ARG A 167 5.04 -1.66 -15.87
N ASN A 168 4.95 -0.65 -16.76
CA ASN A 168 3.95 -0.63 -17.83
C ASN A 168 4.56 -0.01 -19.10
N ARG A 169 4.32 -0.60 -20.26
CA ARG A 169 4.81 -0.11 -21.55
C ARG A 169 3.75 -0.26 -22.61
N PHE A 170 3.60 0.74 -23.46
CA PHE A 170 2.59 0.80 -24.50
C PHE A 170 3.24 0.94 -25.87
N ASP A 171 3.06 -0.05 -26.73
CA ASP A 171 3.53 -0.02 -28.12
C ASP A 171 2.36 0.27 -29.07
N LEU A 172 2.24 1.53 -29.48
CA LEU A 172 1.19 1.99 -30.40
C LEU A 172 1.29 1.35 -31.78
N LYS A 173 2.50 0.93 -32.22
CA LYS A 173 2.70 0.33 -33.57
C LYS A 173 2.17 -1.09 -33.61
N THR A 174 2.46 -1.88 -32.60
CA THR A 174 2.00 -3.26 -32.49
C THR A 174 0.68 -3.40 -31.74
N LYS A 175 0.13 -2.30 -31.22
CA LYS A 175 -1.06 -2.30 -30.34
C LYS A 175 -0.92 -3.30 -29.20
N THR A 176 0.25 -3.30 -28.56
CA THR A 176 0.52 -4.18 -27.41
C THR A 176 0.77 -3.36 -26.15
N ALA A 177 0.00 -3.62 -25.09
CA ALA A 177 0.24 -3.10 -23.76
C ALA A 177 0.90 -4.17 -22.89
N TYR A 178 2.12 -3.89 -22.43
CA TYR A 178 2.84 -4.72 -21.47
C TYR A 178 2.59 -4.17 -20.08
N LEU A 179 1.78 -4.86 -19.27
CA LEU A 179 1.29 -4.37 -18.01
C LEU A 179 1.87 -5.14 -16.81
N SER A 180 1.95 -4.49 -15.66
CA SER A 180 2.23 -5.14 -14.39
C SER A 180 1.22 -6.24 -14.09
N LYS A 181 1.67 -7.30 -13.41
CA LYS A 181 0.82 -8.38 -12.90
C LYS A 181 -0.26 -7.92 -11.92
N ILE A 182 -0.14 -6.74 -11.35
CA ILE A 182 -1.18 -6.15 -10.49
C ILE A 182 -2.50 -6.01 -11.26
N PHE A 183 -2.45 -5.64 -12.55
CA PHE A 183 -3.65 -5.54 -13.38
C PHE A 183 -4.27 -6.90 -13.73
N ASP A 184 -3.53 -8.00 -13.64
CA ASP A 184 -4.00 -9.38 -13.79
C ASP A 184 -4.63 -9.90 -12.49
N TRP A 185 -3.94 -9.69 -11.37
CA TRP A 185 -4.37 -10.22 -10.08
C TRP A 185 -5.63 -9.55 -9.52
N PHE A 186 -5.81 -8.27 -9.81
CA PHE A 186 -6.91 -7.44 -9.31
C PHE A 186 -7.79 -6.91 -10.46
N GLU A 187 -7.90 -7.67 -11.56
CA GLU A 187 -8.67 -7.29 -12.76
C GLU A 187 -10.10 -6.90 -12.41
N ASP A 188 -10.75 -7.67 -11.54
CA ASP A 188 -12.16 -7.47 -11.16
C ASP A 188 -12.41 -6.08 -10.56
N ASP A 189 -11.47 -5.54 -9.76
CA ASP A 189 -11.62 -4.23 -9.14
C ASP A 189 -11.54 -3.10 -10.18
N PHE A 190 -10.61 -3.21 -11.14
CA PHE A 190 -10.47 -2.25 -12.22
C PHE A 190 -11.65 -2.31 -13.20
N VAL A 191 -12.10 -3.53 -13.53
CA VAL A 191 -13.28 -3.75 -14.39
C VAL A 191 -14.54 -3.23 -13.73
N LYS A 192 -14.75 -3.50 -12.44
CA LYS A 192 -15.90 -2.98 -11.68
C LYS A 192 -15.95 -1.46 -11.68
N HIS A 193 -14.80 -0.79 -11.62
CA HIS A 193 -14.71 0.67 -11.59
C HIS A 193 -14.88 1.29 -12.98
N SER A 194 -14.25 0.75 -14.03
CA SER A 194 -14.09 1.41 -15.34
C SER A 194 -14.56 0.58 -16.54
N GLY A 195 -15.15 -0.58 -16.31
CA GLY A 195 -15.63 -1.49 -17.36
C GLY A 195 -14.54 -2.37 -17.96
N THR A 196 -13.31 -1.89 -18.13
CA THR A 196 -12.13 -2.67 -18.55
C THR A 196 -10.87 -2.15 -17.88
N VAL A 197 -9.83 -2.99 -17.79
CA VAL A 197 -8.48 -2.57 -17.34
C VAL A 197 -7.93 -1.45 -18.21
N GLN A 198 -8.14 -1.52 -19.55
CA GLN A 198 -7.68 -0.48 -20.46
C GLN A 198 -8.35 0.86 -20.19
N ASN A 199 -9.66 0.87 -19.96
CA ASN A 199 -10.40 2.08 -19.60
C ASN A 199 -9.90 2.68 -18.28
N PHE A 200 -9.60 1.83 -17.27
CA PHE A 200 -9.04 2.31 -16.01
C PHE A 200 -7.67 2.98 -16.24
N ILE A 201 -6.76 2.34 -16.98
CA ILE A 201 -5.42 2.89 -17.27
C ILE A 201 -5.51 4.18 -18.08
N ALA A 202 -6.47 4.29 -19.02
CA ALA A 202 -6.67 5.47 -19.85
C ALA A 202 -6.94 6.75 -19.03
N LEU A 203 -7.48 6.63 -17.82
CA LEU A 203 -7.75 7.76 -16.94
C LEU A 203 -6.46 8.41 -16.39
N TYR A 204 -5.36 7.65 -16.31
CA TYR A 204 -4.15 8.06 -15.58
C TYR A 204 -2.87 8.07 -16.42
N VAL A 205 -2.90 7.48 -17.63
CA VAL A 205 -1.74 7.55 -18.53
C VAL A 205 -1.59 8.96 -19.09
N THR A 206 -0.35 9.47 -19.12
CA THR A 206 -0.06 10.85 -19.50
C THR A 206 0.09 11.09 -21.00
N ASP A 207 0.37 10.03 -21.77
CA ASP A 207 0.43 10.11 -23.25
C ASP A 207 -0.98 10.07 -23.83
N GLU A 208 -1.42 11.15 -24.49
CA GLU A 208 -2.75 11.29 -25.06
C GLU A 208 -3.06 10.25 -26.15
N HIS A 209 -2.08 9.87 -26.97
CA HIS A 209 -2.29 8.86 -28.01
C HIS A 209 -2.48 7.47 -27.40
N VAL A 210 -1.74 7.17 -26.33
CA VAL A 210 -1.90 5.92 -25.57
C VAL A 210 -3.24 5.93 -24.85
N SER A 211 -3.62 7.04 -24.20
CA SER A 211 -4.90 7.18 -23.51
C SER A 211 -6.07 6.93 -24.44
N ASN A 212 -6.08 7.57 -25.62
CA ASN A 212 -7.14 7.39 -26.62
C ASN A 212 -7.23 5.94 -27.11
N ALA A 213 -6.10 5.28 -27.37
CA ALA A 213 -6.08 3.89 -27.82
C ALA A 213 -6.55 2.92 -26.71
N LEU A 214 -6.19 3.18 -25.45
CA LEU A 214 -6.69 2.41 -24.29
C LEU A 214 -8.20 2.59 -24.10
N ALA A 215 -8.72 3.82 -24.17
CA ALA A 215 -10.15 4.10 -24.04
C ALA A 215 -10.99 3.39 -25.12
N ASN A 216 -10.42 3.13 -26.29
CA ASN A 216 -11.05 2.36 -27.37
C ASN A 216 -10.77 0.84 -27.26
N ASN A 217 -10.08 0.37 -26.22
CA ASN A 217 -9.68 -1.03 -26.03
C ASN A 217 -8.89 -1.60 -27.22
N GLU A 218 -7.98 -0.82 -27.80
CA GLU A 218 -7.24 -1.20 -29.00
C GLU A 218 -6.02 -2.07 -28.71
N PHE A 219 -5.58 -2.19 -27.46
CA PHE A 219 -4.37 -2.94 -27.12
C PHE A 219 -4.65 -4.41 -26.84
N GLN A 220 -3.75 -5.28 -27.32
CA GLN A 220 -3.57 -6.61 -26.78
C GLN A 220 -2.75 -6.52 -25.50
N ILE A 221 -3.30 -7.01 -24.39
CA ILE A 221 -2.60 -7.00 -23.09
C ILE A 221 -1.64 -8.20 -23.02
N LYS A 222 -0.41 -7.95 -22.54
CA LYS A 222 0.57 -8.94 -22.09
C LYS A 222 1.08 -8.53 -20.72
N TYR A 223 1.16 -9.49 -19.82
CA TYR A 223 1.64 -9.19 -18.46
C TYR A 223 3.15 -9.41 -18.37
N LEU A 224 3.83 -8.48 -17.70
CA LEU A 224 5.26 -8.55 -17.41
C LEU A 224 5.53 -9.58 -16.30
N GLU A 225 6.75 -10.12 -16.29
CA GLU A 225 7.20 -10.90 -15.14
C GLU A 225 7.28 -10.02 -13.88
N TYR A 226 6.87 -10.57 -12.74
CA TYR A 226 6.88 -9.87 -11.47
C TYR A 226 8.15 -10.18 -10.70
N ASN A 227 8.93 -9.15 -10.40
CA ASN A 227 10.15 -9.27 -9.61
C ASN A 227 9.83 -9.22 -8.11
N TRP A 228 9.98 -10.35 -7.45
CA TRP A 228 9.74 -10.52 -6.02
C TRP A 228 10.94 -10.20 -5.13
N SER A 229 12.09 -9.81 -5.68
CA SER A 229 13.25 -9.37 -4.88
C SER A 229 12.84 -8.23 -3.95
N LEU A 230 13.47 -8.16 -2.77
CA LEU A 230 13.19 -7.13 -1.77
C LEU A 230 13.35 -5.71 -2.35
N ASN A 231 12.46 -4.80 -1.99
CA ASN A 231 12.47 -3.39 -2.40
C ASN A 231 13.37 -2.50 -1.52
N GLY A 232 14.39 -3.06 -0.88
CA GLY A 232 15.23 -2.30 0.03
C GLY A 232 16.47 -3.07 0.49
N THR A 233 17.18 -2.51 1.45
CA THR A 233 18.33 -3.16 2.09
C THR A 233 17.84 -4.27 3.03
N PRO A 234 18.31 -5.52 2.90
CA PRO A 234 17.92 -6.61 3.80
C PRO A 234 18.21 -6.30 5.28
N PRO A 235 17.35 -6.71 6.23
CA PRO A 235 17.48 -6.36 7.66
C PRO A 235 18.75 -6.88 8.36
N GLY A 236 19.47 -7.84 7.77
CA GLY A 236 20.73 -8.39 8.27
C GLY A 236 21.97 -7.75 7.63
N HIS A 237 21.81 -6.76 6.75
CA HIS A 237 22.93 -6.06 6.13
C HIS A 237 23.63 -5.17 7.16
N VAL A 238 24.93 -5.39 7.37
CA VAL A 238 25.78 -4.55 8.22
C VAL A 238 26.55 -3.62 7.27
N THR A 239 26.40 -2.31 7.43
CA THR A 239 27.21 -1.34 6.69
C THR A 239 28.63 -1.37 7.20
N GLU A 240 29.64 -1.26 6.29
CA GLU A 240 31.06 -1.31 6.64
C GLU A 240 31.50 -0.18 7.60
N ASP A 241 30.62 0.82 7.83
CA ASP A 241 30.89 1.96 8.71
C ASP A 241 30.66 1.67 10.21
N GLU A 242 30.19 0.48 10.59
CA GLU A 242 30.01 0.09 12.01
C GLU A 242 31.16 -0.76 12.61
N ASN A 243 32.36 -0.79 11.95
CA ASN A 243 33.57 -1.47 12.46
C ASN A 243 34.69 -0.50 12.84
#